data_963364f71ae9e85bd0d96259bbd59f03
#
_entry.id   963364f71ae9e85bd0d96259bbd59f03
#
_cell.length_a   1.000
_cell.length_b   1.000
_cell.length_c   1.000
_cell.angle_alpha   90.00
_cell.angle_beta   90.00
_cell.angle_gamma   90.00
#
_symmetry.space_group_name_H-M   'P 1'
#
loop_
_entity.id
_entity.type
_entity.pdbx_description
1 polymer ?
#
loop_
_entity_poly.entity_id
_entity_poly.type
_entity_poly.pdbx_seq_one_letter_code
_entity_poly.pdbx_strand_id
1 'polypeptide(L)'
;MEFRLGEQQPTEAADARDVPSDGFLVEQTLAGARSQFDELIRRYQRQAVAFSFRLLGNTQDSLEVTQDAFLKAFASLAMLQNGDAFGGWLMRIVSNLSLNYRRSRKIRTQLPLDDLLGATDSGQTDSSGSEWMAKSGDPVRSLEGKELGGKLMQALQELPEKQRLAIVMFTIEEMPQKQVAETLGCSVEAVKWHVFQGRKKLKELLKDYI
;
A
#
# COMPACT_ATOMS: atom_id res chain seq x y z
N MET A 1 45.32 36.52 40.69
CA MET A 1 44.28 35.57 41.11
C MET A 1 43.13 35.73 40.13
N GLU A 2 43.25 35.08 38.97
CA GLU A 2 42.29 35.24 37.87
C GLU A 2 41.31 34.05 37.89
N PHE A 3 40.07 34.37 38.11
CA PHE A 3 38.97 33.39 38.01
C PHE A 3 38.59 33.28 36.53
N ARG A 4 38.92 32.14 35.87
CA ARG A 4 38.33 31.75 34.60
C ARG A 4 36.89 31.24 34.80
N LEU A 5 35.96 32.01 34.30
CA LEU A 5 34.57 31.57 34.11
C LEU A 5 34.56 30.53 32.96
N GLY A 6 34.20 29.30 33.30
CA GLY A 6 33.97 28.23 32.31
C GLY A 6 32.74 28.57 31.49
N GLU A 7 32.93 28.77 30.19
CA GLU A 7 31.86 28.78 29.19
C GLU A 7 31.28 27.36 29.09
N GLN A 8 30.10 27.19 29.66
CA GLN A 8 29.26 26.03 29.38
C GLN A 8 28.68 26.21 27.97
N GLN A 9 29.18 25.48 27.03
CA GLN A 9 28.54 25.32 25.71
C GLN A 9 27.16 24.67 25.92
N PRO A 10 26.07 25.17 25.31
CA PRO A 10 24.80 24.51 25.30
C PRO A 10 24.96 23.24 24.47
N THR A 11 24.77 22.10 25.12
CA THR A 11 24.60 20.80 24.44
C THR A 11 23.40 20.90 23.54
N GLU A 12 23.65 21.00 22.25
CA GLU A 12 22.67 20.77 21.18
C GLU A 12 22.20 19.30 21.23
N ALA A 13 21.28 19.01 22.15
CA ALA A 13 20.40 17.88 22.03
C ALA A 13 19.20 18.34 21.20
N ALA A 14 19.44 18.54 19.88
CA ALA A 14 18.42 18.94 18.94
C ALA A 14 17.47 17.78 18.68
N ASP A 15 16.26 17.92 19.19
CA ASP A 15 14.98 17.79 18.48
C ASP A 15 14.79 16.48 17.68
N ALA A 16 14.83 15.34 18.37
CA ALA A 16 14.03 14.22 17.95
C ALA A 16 12.56 14.63 18.26
N ARG A 17 11.91 15.30 17.29
CA ARG A 17 10.47 15.61 17.38
C ARG A 17 9.78 14.31 17.68
N ASP A 18 9.15 14.29 18.83
CA ASP A 18 8.38 13.17 19.34
C ASP A 18 7.21 12.95 18.35
N VAL A 19 7.43 12.08 17.34
CA VAL A 19 6.42 11.81 16.31
C VAL A 19 5.33 11.02 17.00
N PRO A 20 4.10 11.58 17.15
CA PRO A 20 3.05 10.92 17.90
C PRO A 20 2.77 9.51 17.35
N SER A 21 2.51 8.55 18.23
CA SER A 21 2.16 7.19 17.80
C SER A 21 0.82 7.16 17.06
N ASP A 22 0.59 6.13 16.26
CA ASP A 22 -0.70 5.95 15.58
C ASP A 22 -1.83 5.81 16.60
N GLY A 23 -1.57 5.12 17.73
CA GLY A 23 -2.51 4.97 18.82
C GLY A 23 -2.95 6.33 19.39
N PHE A 24 -2.00 7.23 19.63
CA PHE A 24 -2.29 8.59 20.07
C PHE A 24 -3.15 9.36 19.05
N LEU A 25 -2.79 9.29 17.75
CA LEU A 25 -3.54 9.98 16.69
C LEU A 25 -4.98 9.45 16.56
N VAL A 26 -5.16 8.14 16.70
CA VAL A 26 -6.48 7.48 16.68
C VAL A 26 -7.32 7.97 17.89
N GLU A 27 -6.75 7.95 19.09
CA GLU A 27 -7.43 8.38 20.31
C GLU A 27 -7.86 9.84 20.22
N GLN A 28 -6.97 10.73 19.81
CA GLN A 28 -7.27 12.16 19.64
C GLN A 28 -8.35 12.39 18.56
N THR A 29 -8.32 11.62 17.48
CA THR A 29 -9.34 11.69 16.42
C THR A 29 -10.72 11.30 16.99
N LEU A 30 -10.79 10.23 17.77
CA LEU A 30 -12.02 9.77 18.42
C LEU A 30 -12.52 10.75 19.48
N ALA A 31 -11.61 11.47 20.16
CA ALA A 31 -11.93 12.55 21.10
C ALA A 31 -12.45 13.84 20.41
N GLY A 32 -12.51 13.87 19.06
CA GLY A 32 -13.05 14.98 18.28
C GLY A 32 -12.01 15.84 17.55
N ALA A 33 -10.72 15.63 17.77
CA ALA A 33 -9.64 16.33 17.07
C ALA A 33 -9.43 15.74 15.66
N ARG A 34 -10.36 15.98 14.74
CA ARG A 34 -10.40 15.39 13.39
C ARG A 34 -9.12 15.64 12.58
N SER A 35 -8.44 16.77 12.80
CA SER A 35 -7.17 17.09 12.13
C SER A 35 -6.04 16.09 12.43
N GLN A 36 -6.15 15.29 13.50
CA GLN A 36 -5.17 14.23 13.80
C GLN A 36 -5.29 13.06 12.81
N PHE A 37 -6.46 12.86 12.20
CA PHE A 37 -6.61 11.88 11.12
C PHE A 37 -5.87 12.27 9.85
N ASP A 38 -5.70 13.56 9.58
CA ASP A 38 -4.92 14.04 8.43
C ASP A 38 -3.45 13.62 8.54
N GLU A 39 -2.92 13.48 9.77
CA GLU A 39 -1.58 12.94 9.99
C GLU A 39 -1.50 11.45 9.64
N LEU A 40 -2.50 10.66 10.00
CA LEU A 40 -2.59 9.26 9.59
C LEU A 40 -2.69 9.14 8.06
N ILE A 41 -3.47 10.01 7.40
CA ILE A 41 -3.52 10.04 5.93
C ILE A 41 -2.13 10.33 5.37
N ARG A 42 -1.42 11.35 5.86
CA ARG A 42 -0.06 11.71 5.39
C ARG A 42 0.94 10.57 5.53
N ARG A 43 0.87 9.78 6.62
CA ARG A 43 1.75 8.63 6.86
C ARG A 43 1.49 7.49 5.88
N TYR A 44 0.24 7.16 5.67
CA TYR A 44 -0.15 5.92 5.02
C TYR A 44 -0.59 6.07 3.57
N GLN A 45 -0.91 7.28 3.06
CA GLN A 45 -1.45 7.47 1.71
C GLN A 45 -0.53 6.89 0.62
N ARG A 46 0.79 7.10 0.73
CA ARG A 46 1.75 6.59 -0.26
C ARG A 46 1.78 5.07 -0.28
N GLN A 47 1.84 4.45 0.89
CA GLN A 47 1.83 3.00 1.01
C GLN A 47 0.50 2.43 0.50
N ALA A 48 -0.63 3.02 0.88
CA ALA A 48 -1.96 2.57 0.46
C ALA A 48 -2.15 2.66 -1.06
N VAL A 49 -1.73 3.77 -1.70
CA VAL A 49 -1.77 3.91 -3.16
C VAL A 49 -0.86 2.89 -3.84
N ALA A 50 0.38 2.74 -3.37
CA ALA A 50 1.32 1.77 -3.92
C ALA A 50 0.80 0.32 -3.77
N PHE A 51 0.20 -0.01 -2.62
CA PHE A 51 -0.42 -1.30 -2.38
C PHE A 51 -1.60 -1.54 -3.33
N SER A 52 -2.54 -0.59 -3.41
CA SER A 52 -3.67 -0.67 -4.33
C SER A 52 -3.20 -0.81 -5.78
N PHE A 53 -2.16 -0.07 -6.20
CA PHE A 53 -1.59 -0.15 -7.55
C PHE A 53 -1.00 -1.54 -7.85
N ARG A 54 -0.31 -2.17 -6.91
CA ARG A 54 0.19 -3.56 -7.08
C ARG A 54 -0.96 -4.55 -7.30
N LEU A 55 -2.13 -4.28 -6.71
CA LEU A 55 -3.31 -5.12 -6.86
C LEU A 55 -4.08 -4.84 -8.16
N LEU A 56 -4.26 -3.58 -8.52
CA LEU A 56 -5.14 -3.13 -9.62
C LEU A 56 -4.40 -2.95 -10.95
N GLY A 57 -3.15 -2.47 -10.91
CA GLY A 57 -2.35 -2.18 -12.10
C GLY A 57 -2.74 -0.90 -12.83
N ASN A 58 -3.61 -0.06 -12.23
CA ASN A 58 -4.07 1.21 -12.77
C ASN A 58 -3.99 2.30 -11.70
N THR A 59 -3.39 3.45 -12.04
CA THR A 59 -3.16 4.56 -11.11
C THR A 59 -4.45 5.21 -10.66
N GLN A 60 -5.37 5.48 -11.60
CA GLN A 60 -6.63 6.16 -11.32
C GLN A 60 -7.50 5.31 -10.38
N ASP A 61 -7.68 4.04 -10.71
CA ASP A 61 -8.42 3.09 -9.86
C ASP A 61 -7.80 2.97 -8.46
N SER A 62 -6.47 3.05 -8.39
CA SER A 62 -5.74 2.94 -7.11
C SER A 62 -5.94 4.16 -6.23
N LEU A 63 -5.98 5.35 -6.81
CA LEU A 63 -6.27 6.59 -6.09
C LEU A 63 -7.71 6.58 -5.56
N GLU A 64 -8.68 6.19 -6.40
CA GLU A 64 -10.10 6.10 -6.03
C GLU A 64 -10.29 5.11 -4.87
N VAL A 65 -9.79 3.88 -5.01
CA VAL A 65 -9.89 2.86 -3.95
C VAL A 65 -9.20 3.29 -2.67
N THR A 66 -8.07 4.00 -2.77
CA THR A 66 -7.36 4.48 -1.58
C THR A 66 -8.14 5.58 -0.88
N GLN A 67 -8.76 6.50 -1.61
CA GLN A 67 -9.63 7.52 -1.05
C GLN A 67 -10.82 6.90 -0.32
N ASP A 68 -11.49 5.95 -0.95
CA ASP A 68 -12.59 5.20 -0.33
C ASP A 68 -12.14 4.43 0.92
N ALA A 69 -10.91 3.90 0.92
CA ALA A 69 -10.35 3.21 2.06
C ALA A 69 -10.16 4.14 3.27
N PHE A 70 -9.65 5.36 3.07
CA PHE A 70 -9.52 6.33 4.14
C PHE A 70 -10.88 6.82 4.65
N LEU A 71 -11.85 7.07 3.77
CA LEU A 71 -13.21 7.42 4.17
C LEU A 71 -13.84 6.31 5.03
N LYS A 72 -13.69 5.05 4.60
CA LYS A 72 -14.18 3.90 5.36
C LYS A 72 -13.43 3.70 6.67
N ALA A 73 -12.11 3.91 6.69
CA ALA A 73 -11.30 3.86 7.88
C ALA A 73 -11.76 4.91 8.90
N PHE A 74 -11.96 6.16 8.47
CA PHE A 74 -12.47 7.22 9.32
C PHE A 74 -13.85 6.89 9.90
N ALA A 75 -14.79 6.45 9.07
CA ALA A 75 -16.15 6.09 9.48
C ALA A 75 -16.20 4.91 10.46
N SER A 76 -15.24 3.99 10.39
CA SER A 76 -15.19 2.80 11.26
C SER A 76 -14.05 2.83 12.29
N LEU A 77 -13.44 4.00 12.51
CA LEU A 77 -12.27 4.16 13.39
C LEU A 77 -12.55 3.70 14.84
N ALA A 78 -13.75 3.91 15.33
CA ALA A 78 -14.19 3.46 16.66
C ALA A 78 -14.22 1.93 16.83
N MET A 79 -14.18 1.16 15.72
CA MET A 79 -14.13 -0.32 15.76
C MET A 79 -12.69 -0.84 15.91
N LEU A 80 -11.68 0.02 15.78
CA LEU A 80 -10.28 -0.34 15.94
C LEU A 80 -9.93 -0.48 17.41
N GLN A 81 -9.68 -1.73 17.85
CA GLN A 81 -9.41 -2.02 19.28
C GLN A 81 -8.02 -1.56 19.75
N ASN A 82 -7.04 -1.57 18.85
CA ASN A 82 -5.68 -1.13 19.13
C ASN A 82 -5.25 -0.09 18.08
N GLY A 83 -5.15 1.18 18.50
CA GLY A 83 -4.79 2.30 17.62
C GLY A 83 -3.42 2.13 16.95
N ASP A 84 -2.44 1.50 17.61
CA ASP A 84 -1.13 1.27 17.06
C ASP A 84 -1.13 0.22 15.91
N ALA A 85 -2.22 -0.55 15.79
CA ALA A 85 -2.44 -1.45 14.66
C ALA A 85 -3.10 -0.78 13.44
N PHE A 86 -3.25 0.56 13.43
CA PHE A 86 -3.96 1.31 12.39
C PHE A 86 -3.43 0.99 10.98
N GLY A 87 -2.12 0.98 10.79
CA GLY A 87 -1.52 0.71 9.47
C GLY A 87 -1.95 -0.64 8.88
N GLY A 88 -1.80 -1.73 9.64
CA GLY A 88 -2.22 -3.07 9.21
C GLY A 88 -3.74 -3.17 8.99
N TRP A 89 -4.53 -2.53 9.83
CA TRP A 89 -5.98 -2.48 9.71
C TRP A 89 -6.43 -1.70 8.47
N LEU A 90 -5.79 -0.55 8.16
CA LEU A 90 -6.02 0.21 6.94
C LEU A 90 -5.69 -0.63 5.70
N MET A 91 -4.53 -1.32 5.67
CA MET A 91 -4.16 -2.17 4.53
C MET A 91 -5.17 -3.30 4.29
N ARG A 92 -5.80 -3.82 5.35
CA ARG A 92 -6.92 -4.76 5.22
C ARG A 92 -8.14 -4.13 4.52
N ILE A 93 -8.46 -2.88 4.84
CA ILE A 93 -9.55 -2.15 4.18
C ILE A 93 -9.21 -1.94 2.70
N VAL A 94 -8.00 -1.46 2.39
CA VAL A 94 -7.53 -1.25 1.02
C VAL A 94 -7.58 -2.55 0.21
N SER A 95 -7.11 -3.67 0.76
CA SER A 95 -7.13 -4.96 0.06
C SER A 95 -8.55 -5.42 -0.27
N ASN A 96 -9.47 -5.31 0.69
CA ASN A 96 -10.87 -5.69 0.48
C ASN A 96 -11.56 -4.83 -0.58
N LEU A 97 -11.33 -3.51 -0.55
CA LEU A 97 -11.90 -2.59 -1.55
C LEU A 97 -11.29 -2.85 -2.94
N SER A 98 -9.98 -3.04 -3.04
CA SER A 98 -9.31 -3.38 -4.30
C SER A 98 -9.87 -4.67 -4.92
N LEU A 99 -10.09 -5.71 -4.11
CA LEU A 99 -10.68 -6.97 -4.59
C LEU A 99 -12.14 -6.79 -5.05
N ASN A 100 -12.94 -6.04 -4.30
CA ASN A 100 -14.33 -5.74 -4.68
C ASN A 100 -14.37 -4.94 -5.98
N TYR A 101 -13.51 -3.92 -6.12
CA TYR A 101 -13.38 -3.14 -7.34
C TYR A 101 -13.07 -4.01 -8.56
N ARG A 102 -12.07 -4.91 -8.44
CA ARG A 102 -11.75 -5.87 -9.51
C ARG A 102 -12.91 -6.79 -9.87
N ARG A 103 -13.62 -7.33 -8.87
CA ARG A 103 -14.78 -8.19 -9.11
C ARG A 103 -15.88 -7.43 -9.86
N SER A 104 -16.18 -6.21 -9.46
CA SER A 104 -17.18 -5.36 -10.11
C SER A 104 -16.79 -5.01 -11.55
N ARG A 105 -15.51 -4.69 -11.78
CA ARG A 105 -14.99 -4.41 -13.14
C ARG A 105 -15.08 -5.65 -14.03
N LYS A 106 -14.70 -6.83 -13.52
CA LYS A 106 -14.80 -8.08 -14.28
C LYS A 106 -16.23 -8.40 -14.69
N ILE A 107 -17.20 -8.15 -13.82
CA ILE A 107 -18.63 -8.35 -14.12
C ILE A 107 -19.08 -7.39 -15.23
N ARG A 108 -18.69 -6.09 -15.15
CA ARG A 108 -19.04 -5.11 -16.17
C ARG A 108 -18.46 -5.43 -17.55
N THR A 109 -17.23 -5.96 -17.63
CA THR A 109 -16.59 -6.35 -18.89
C THR A 109 -17.12 -7.67 -19.46
N GLN A 110 -17.83 -8.48 -18.69
CA GLN A 110 -18.41 -9.75 -19.13
C GLN A 110 -19.90 -9.62 -19.56
N LEU A 111 -20.55 -8.50 -19.27
CA LEU A 111 -21.90 -8.23 -19.79
C LEU A 111 -21.79 -7.75 -21.25
N PRO A 112 -22.59 -8.32 -22.20
CA PRO A 112 -22.57 -7.85 -23.57
C PRO A 112 -22.97 -6.37 -23.62
N LEU A 113 -22.12 -5.56 -24.25
CA LEU A 113 -22.25 -4.10 -24.34
C LEU A 113 -23.20 -3.73 -25.48
N ASP A 114 -24.49 -4.05 -25.38
CA ASP A 114 -25.44 -3.56 -26.38
C ASP A 114 -26.22 -2.30 -25.93
N ASP A 115 -26.04 -1.81 -24.68
CA ASP A 115 -26.89 -0.71 -24.19
C ASP A 115 -26.17 0.44 -23.44
N LEU A 116 -24.85 0.58 -23.46
CA LEU A 116 -24.17 1.72 -22.81
C LEU A 116 -23.07 2.29 -23.69
N LEU A 117 -23.46 3.22 -24.56
CA LEU A 117 -22.58 4.15 -25.25
C LEU A 117 -21.66 4.89 -24.27
N GLY A 118 -20.33 4.73 -24.45
CA GLY A 118 -19.37 5.72 -24.03
C GLY A 118 -18.48 5.43 -22.85
N ALA A 119 -17.82 4.25 -22.80
CA ALA A 119 -16.63 4.13 -21.99
C ALA A 119 -15.51 3.54 -22.86
N THR A 120 -14.71 4.41 -23.44
CA THR A 120 -13.44 4.05 -24.06
C THR A 120 -12.50 3.51 -22.98
N ASP A 121 -12.49 2.18 -22.82
CA ASP A 121 -11.49 1.47 -22.04
C ASP A 121 -10.24 1.29 -22.92
N SER A 122 -9.44 2.33 -23.01
CA SER A 122 -8.06 2.22 -23.46
C SER A 122 -7.25 1.72 -22.26
N GLY A 123 -6.97 0.42 -22.23
CA GLY A 123 -6.02 -0.22 -21.31
C GLY A 123 -4.61 0.34 -21.51
N GLN A 124 -4.42 1.59 -21.19
CA GLN A 124 -3.11 2.22 -21.07
C GLN A 124 -2.55 1.85 -19.68
N THR A 125 -1.58 0.96 -19.67
CA THR A 125 -0.66 0.81 -18.54
C THR A 125 0.09 2.13 -18.41
N ASP A 126 -0.46 3.04 -17.61
CA ASP A 126 0.21 4.29 -17.28
C ASP A 126 1.52 3.99 -16.56
N SER A 127 2.62 4.27 -17.24
CA SER A 127 3.99 4.22 -16.69
C SER A 127 4.20 5.17 -15.51
N SER A 128 3.19 5.98 -15.18
CA SER A 128 3.20 6.99 -14.11
C SER A 128 3.23 6.38 -12.68
N GLY A 129 2.91 5.09 -12.53
CA GLY A 129 2.98 4.40 -11.22
C GLY A 129 4.39 4.28 -10.64
N SER A 130 5.43 4.46 -11.46
CA SER A 130 6.85 4.42 -11.04
C SER A 130 7.26 5.63 -10.18
N GLU A 131 6.60 6.75 -10.31
CA GLU A 131 6.98 7.99 -9.64
C GLU A 131 6.70 7.98 -8.13
N TRP A 132 5.72 7.19 -7.70
CA TRP A 132 5.35 7.02 -6.29
C TRP A 132 6.30 6.12 -5.49
N MET A 133 7.13 5.32 -6.18
CA MET A 133 8.08 4.38 -5.55
C MET A 133 9.48 4.97 -5.34
N ALA A 134 9.80 6.13 -5.92
CA ALA A 134 11.15 6.68 -5.94
C ALA A 134 11.29 7.95 -5.10
N LYS A 135 11.64 7.81 -3.82
CA LYS A 135 12.41 8.82 -3.06
C LYS A 135 13.39 8.12 -2.14
N SER A 136 14.52 7.70 -2.69
CA SER A 136 15.78 7.48 -1.99
C SER A 136 16.87 8.23 -2.75
N GLY A 137 17.62 9.05 -2.04
CA GLY A 137 18.38 10.19 -2.50
C GLY A 137 19.67 9.93 -3.30
N ASP A 138 19.73 8.94 -4.19
CA ASP A 138 20.86 8.75 -5.11
C ASP A 138 20.32 8.61 -6.55
N PRO A 139 20.67 9.54 -7.48
CA PRO A 139 20.15 9.55 -8.85
C PRO A 139 20.45 8.26 -9.65
N VAL A 140 21.61 7.65 -9.46
CA VAL A 140 22.03 6.45 -10.19
C VAL A 140 21.30 5.21 -9.66
N ARG A 141 21.25 5.00 -8.35
CA ARG A 141 20.44 3.96 -7.70
C ARG A 141 18.95 4.15 -7.93
N SER A 142 18.50 5.40 -8.15
CA SER A 142 17.12 5.75 -8.46
C SER A 142 16.70 5.29 -9.86
N LEU A 143 17.59 5.30 -10.87
CA LEU A 143 17.25 4.85 -12.23
C LEU A 143 17.20 3.32 -12.32
N GLU A 144 18.20 2.61 -11.81
CA GLU A 144 18.21 1.15 -11.75
C GLU A 144 17.04 0.61 -10.87
N GLY A 145 16.77 1.27 -9.74
CA GLY A 145 15.64 0.94 -8.88
C GLY A 145 14.27 1.18 -9.54
N LYS A 146 14.15 2.20 -10.40
CA LYS A 146 12.93 2.48 -11.17
C LYS A 146 12.72 1.44 -12.26
N GLU A 147 13.78 1.07 -12.97
CA GLU A 147 13.70 0.06 -14.03
C GLU A 147 13.35 -1.31 -13.44
N LEU A 148 14.05 -1.75 -12.40
CA LEU A 148 13.76 -3.00 -11.69
C LEU A 148 12.34 -2.99 -11.09
N GLY A 149 11.91 -1.86 -10.51
CA GLY A 149 10.56 -1.68 -10.00
C GLY A 149 9.50 -1.83 -11.09
N GLY A 150 9.73 -1.23 -12.27
CA GLY A 150 8.86 -1.37 -13.44
C GLY A 150 8.77 -2.82 -13.93
N LYS A 151 9.90 -3.51 -14.02
CA LYS A 151 9.96 -4.93 -14.41
C LYS A 151 9.24 -5.83 -13.40
N LEU A 152 9.44 -5.58 -12.10
CA LEU A 152 8.72 -6.30 -11.05
C LEU A 152 7.21 -6.08 -11.16
N MET A 153 6.76 -4.85 -11.41
CA MET A 153 5.34 -4.55 -11.59
C MET A 153 4.76 -5.27 -12.80
N GLN A 154 5.48 -5.27 -13.93
CA GLN A 154 5.10 -6.02 -15.12
C GLN A 154 5.00 -7.52 -14.82
N ALA A 155 6.02 -8.12 -14.20
CA ALA A 155 6.04 -9.52 -13.82
C ALA A 155 4.89 -9.89 -12.87
N LEU A 156 4.56 -9.00 -11.91
CA LEU A 156 3.40 -9.19 -11.04
C LEU A 156 2.08 -9.22 -11.82
N GLN A 157 1.93 -8.39 -12.85
CA GLN A 157 0.70 -8.40 -13.67
C GLN A 157 0.56 -9.68 -14.52
N GLU A 158 1.66 -10.35 -14.87
CA GLU A 158 1.67 -11.62 -15.59
C GLU A 158 1.32 -12.84 -14.72
N LEU A 159 1.32 -12.67 -13.38
CA LEU A 159 0.90 -13.75 -12.49
C LEU A 159 -0.60 -14.01 -12.56
N PRO A 160 -1.04 -15.27 -12.41
CA PRO A 160 -2.43 -15.58 -12.11
C PRO A 160 -2.91 -14.78 -10.90
N GLU A 161 -4.15 -14.29 -10.97
CA GLU A 161 -4.71 -13.34 -10.00
C GLU A 161 -4.47 -13.73 -8.53
N LYS A 162 -4.83 -14.97 -8.15
CA LYS A 162 -4.67 -15.42 -6.75
C LYS A 162 -3.19 -15.48 -6.31
N GLN A 163 -2.27 -15.80 -7.22
CA GLN A 163 -0.83 -15.83 -6.92
C GLN A 163 -0.30 -14.42 -6.70
N ARG A 164 -0.66 -13.48 -7.58
CA ARG A 164 -0.30 -12.06 -7.44
C ARG A 164 -0.80 -11.48 -6.14
N LEU A 165 -2.09 -11.65 -5.84
CA LEU A 165 -2.72 -11.14 -4.62
C LEU A 165 -2.04 -11.72 -3.36
N ALA A 166 -1.79 -13.03 -3.34
CA ALA A 166 -1.11 -13.67 -2.22
C ALA A 166 0.32 -13.15 -2.02
N ILE A 167 1.08 -12.95 -3.11
CA ILE A 167 2.44 -12.39 -3.03
C ILE A 167 2.41 -10.95 -2.53
N VAL A 168 1.56 -10.10 -3.11
CA VAL A 168 1.50 -8.69 -2.72
C VAL A 168 1.12 -8.57 -1.26
N MET A 169 0.07 -9.24 -0.80
CA MET A 169 -0.39 -9.14 0.57
C MET A 169 0.60 -9.77 1.57
N PHE A 170 1.08 -10.99 1.29
CA PHE A 170 1.90 -11.73 2.25
C PHE A 170 3.38 -11.34 2.21
N THR A 171 3.96 -11.15 1.00
CA THR A 171 5.41 -10.96 0.86
C THR A 171 5.81 -9.49 0.84
N ILE A 172 4.99 -8.61 0.27
CA ILE A 172 5.32 -7.18 0.14
C ILE A 172 4.75 -6.39 1.31
N GLU A 173 3.49 -6.64 1.68
CA GLU A 173 2.82 -5.93 2.78
C GLU A 173 2.89 -6.67 4.12
N GLU A 174 3.58 -7.83 4.16
CA GLU A 174 3.83 -8.61 5.38
C GLU A 174 2.55 -8.97 6.18
N MET A 175 1.40 -9.02 5.50
CA MET A 175 0.14 -9.37 6.15
C MET A 175 0.18 -10.81 6.67
N PRO A 176 -0.37 -11.08 7.88
CA PRO A 176 -0.46 -12.44 8.41
C PRO A 176 -1.20 -13.40 7.47
N GLN A 177 -0.69 -14.62 7.27
CA GLN A 177 -1.28 -15.60 6.36
C GLN A 177 -2.77 -15.85 6.60
N LYS A 178 -3.21 -15.84 7.86
CA LYS A 178 -4.62 -15.99 8.23
C LYS A 178 -5.47 -14.85 7.67
N GLN A 179 -4.98 -13.63 7.77
CA GLN A 179 -5.66 -12.44 7.24
C GLN A 179 -5.71 -12.47 5.70
N VAL A 180 -4.62 -12.90 5.04
CA VAL A 180 -4.61 -13.09 3.58
C VAL A 180 -5.62 -14.15 3.16
N ALA A 181 -5.70 -15.26 3.88
CA ALA A 181 -6.65 -16.35 3.63
C ALA A 181 -8.10 -15.87 3.75
N GLU A 182 -8.43 -15.12 4.80
CA GLU A 182 -9.75 -14.50 5.00
C GLU A 182 -10.09 -13.55 3.84
N THR A 183 -9.14 -12.69 3.44
CA THR A 183 -9.32 -11.71 2.36
C THR A 183 -9.53 -12.38 1.00
N LEU A 184 -8.77 -13.45 0.70
CA LEU A 184 -8.87 -14.19 -0.57
C LEU A 184 -10.01 -15.24 -0.58
N GLY A 185 -10.66 -15.48 0.56
CA GLY A 185 -11.70 -16.50 0.70
C GLY A 185 -11.16 -17.92 0.44
N CYS A 186 -9.99 -18.27 1.01
CA CYS A 186 -9.36 -19.56 0.83
C CYS A 186 -8.69 -20.04 2.14
N SER A 187 -8.15 -21.27 2.14
CA SER A 187 -7.40 -21.77 3.31
C SER A 187 -6.00 -21.19 3.40
N VAL A 188 -5.38 -21.24 4.59
CA VAL A 188 -4.00 -20.82 4.81
C VAL A 188 -3.02 -21.65 3.97
N GLU A 189 -3.30 -22.94 3.78
CA GLU A 189 -2.52 -23.83 2.93
C GLU A 189 -2.57 -23.39 1.46
N ALA A 190 -3.76 -22.96 0.99
CA ALA A 190 -3.91 -22.40 -0.35
C ALA A 190 -3.11 -21.10 -0.51
N VAL A 191 -3.06 -20.23 0.51
CA VAL A 191 -2.20 -19.03 0.50
C VAL A 191 -0.73 -19.42 0.36
N LYS A 192 -0.24 -20.37 1.17
CA LYS A 192 1.15 -20.88 1.08
C LYS A 192 1.47 -21.40 -0.33
N TRP A 193 0.54 -22.18 -0.90
CA TRP A 193 0.69 -22.70 -2.25
C TRP A 193 0.73 -21.59 -3.30
N HIS A 194 -0.17 -20.60 -3.22
CA HIS A 194 -0.19 -19.46 -4.15
C HIS A 194 1.09 -18.63 -4.06
N VAL A 195 1.60 -18.38 -2.86
CA VAL A 195 2.87 -17.68 -2.64
C VAL A 195 4.04 -18.47 -3.22
N PHE A 196 4.09 -19.78 -2.98
CA PHE A 196 5.15 -20.64 -3.53
C PHE A 196 5.16 -20.63 -5.07
N GLN A 197 4.01 -20.88 -5.70
CA GLN A 197 3.88 -20.89 -7.15
C GLN A 197 4.18 -19.51 -7.77
N GLY A 198 3.68 -18.45 -7.15
CA GLY A 198 3.91 -17.11 -7.64
C GLY A 198 5.39 -16.70 -7.53
N ARG A 199 6.10 -17.05 -6.45
CA ARG A 199 7.55 -16.82 -6.32
C ARG A 199 8.35 -17.57 -7.38
N LYS A 200 7.97 -18.84 -7.66
CA LYS A 200 8.60 -19.64 -8.72
C LYS A 200 8.45 -18.93 -10.06
N LYS A 201 7.25 -18.50 -10.40
CA LYS A 201 6.98 -17.83 -11.69
C LYS A 201 7.66 -16.46 -11.77
N LEU A 202 7.69 -15.67 -10.68
CA LEU A 202 8.43 -14.40 -10.64
C LEU A 202 9.92 -14.60 -10.87
N LYS A 203 10.52 -15.65 -10.27
CA LYS A 203 11.92 -15.98 -10.50
C LYS A 203 12.21 -16.31 -11.96
N GLU A 204 11.29 -16.98 -12.65
CA GLU A 204 11.40 -17.27 -14.09
C GLU A 204 11.30 -15.98 -14.92
N LEU A 205 10.33 -15.11 -14.62
CA LEU A 205 10.11 -13.84 -15.34
C LEU A 205 11.22 -12.80 -15.13
N LEU A 206 11.87 -12.83 -13.96
CA LEU A 206 12.93 -11.89 -13.61
C LEU A 206 14.34 -12.46 -13.73
N LYS A 207 14.50 -13.65 -14.36
CA LYS A 207 15.78 -14.36 -14.44
C LYS A 207 16.91 -13.52 -15.04
N ASP A 208 16.60 -12.66 -16.01
CA ASP A 208 17.59 -11.83 -16.71
C ASP A 208 17.93 -10.54 -15.93
N TYR A 209 17.32 -10.33 -14.76
CA TYR A 209 17.49 -9.13 -13.92
C TYR A 209 18.01 -9.44 -12.51
N ILE A 210 18.17 -10.73 -12.17
CA ILE A 210 18.67 -11.24 -10.90
C ILE A 210 19.87 -12.15 -11.17
#